data_5a92b2b428481bbdcb5d18d75077df33
#
_entry.id   5a92b2b428481bbdcb5d18d75077df33
#
_cell.length_a   1.000
_cell.length_b   1.000
_cell.length_c   1.000
_cell.angle_alpha   90.00
_cell.angle_beta   90.00
_cell.angle_gamma   90.00
#
_symmetry.space_group_name_H-M   'P 1'
#
loop_
_entity.id
_entity.type
_entity.pdbx_description
1 polymer ?
#
loop_
_entity_poly.entity_id
_entity_poly.type
_entity_poly.pdbx_seq_one_letter_code
_entity_poly.pdbx_strand_id
1 'polypeptide(L)'
;VTRFQNQFLSAVKQLGWPEIEDLQNLESCNGAQRALRTISLDGQRQDTASRYLHPKLHDNSHPNLHVVVESQVIRVLVDDDRAVGVEFRRNPLFNKGDETSSRNRVVKARKTVVVSCGALGTPLVLERSGLGDPAVLERAGVPLVVSLPGVGHEYEDHQLNVYPYRSSLDPEDTLDALVGGRLDVGALIQNKDKILGWNAMDVTCKLRPNKEDIAALGPAFQKAWDRDFEQVPDRPLAMINPVNG
;
A
#
# COMPACT_ATOMS: atom_id res chain seq x y z
N VAL A 1 13.23 -13.36 16.07
CA VAL A 1 12.04 -13.34 16.93
C VAL A 1 12.36 -12.42 18.10
N THR A 2 11.62 -11.33 18.23
CA THR A 2 11.81 -10.38 19.33
C THR A 2 11.14 -10.87 20.60
N ARG A 3 11.61 -10.40 21.75
CA ARG A 3 10.97 -10.67 23.06
C ARG A 3 9.52 -10.19 23.05
N PHE A 4 9.29 -8.99 22.51
CA PHE A 4 7.97 -8.41 22.38
C PHE A 4 7.00 -9.27 21.57
N GLN A 5 7.43 -9.83 20.46
CA GLN A 5 6.58 -10.68 19.61
C GLN A 5 5.95 -11.84 20.40
N ASN A 6 6.77 -12.54 21.20
CA ASN A 6 6.28 -13.65 21.99
C ASN A 6 5.36 -13.21 23.14
N GLN A 7 5.69 -12.09 23.80
CA GLN A 7 4.86 -11.53 24.86
C GLN A 7 3.50 -11.09 24.32
N PHE A 8 3.48 -10.43 23.18
CA PHE A 8 2.23 -9.96 22.55
C PHE A 8 1.35 -11.13 22.12
N LEU A 9 1.90 -12.11 21.43
CA LEU A 9 1.16 -13.33 21.02
C LEU A 9 0.61 -14.08 22.22
N SER A 10 1.38 -14.19 23.30
CA SER A 10 0.90 -14.80 24.55
C SER A 10 -0.27 -14.03 25.16
N ALA A 11 -0.21 -12.69 25.18
CA ALA A 11 -1.28 -11.86 25.70
C ALA A 11 -2.56 -11.97 24.85
N VAL A 12 -2.44 -11.93 23.55
CA VAL A 12 -3.57 -12.07 22.61
C VAL A 12 -4.25 -13.42 22.80
N LYS A 13 -3.46 -14.49 22.97
CA LYS A 13 -3.98 -15.83 23.24
C LYS A 13 -4.74 -15.91 24.58
N GLN A 14 -4.24 -15.23 25.63
CA GLN A 14 -4.93 -15.16 26.92
C GLN A 14 -6.28 -14.41 26.83
N LEU A 15 -6.40 -13.48 25.88
CA LEU A 15 -7.64 -12.75 25.59
C LEU A 15 -8.61 -13.55 24.69
N GLY A 16 -8.28 -14.79 24.33
CA GLY A 16 -9.14 -15.67 23.55
C GLY A 16 -8.94 -15.65 22.05
N TRP A 17 -7.98 -14.87 21.52
CA TRP A 17 -7.65 -14.91 20.08
C TRP A 17 -6.57 -15.93 19.79
N PRO A 18 -6.80 -16.86 18.85
CA PRO A 18 -5.81 -17.89 18.50
C PRO A 18 -4.62 -17.30 17.73
N GLU A 19 -3.46 -17.95 17.89
CA GLU A 19 -2.36 -17.76 16.95
C GLU A 19 -2.68 -18.55 15.67
N ILE A 20 -2.68 -17.85 14.53
CA ILE A 20 -2.98 -18.36 13.20
C ILE A 20 -1.69 -18.41 12.39
N GLU A 21 -1.49 -19.44 11.61
CA GLU A 21 -0.29 -19.59 10.78
C GLU A 21 -0.28 -18.58 9.63
N ASP A 22 -1.41 -18.40 8.94
CA ASP A 22 -1.56 -17.47 7.83
C ASP A 22 -2.92 -16.75 7.86
N LEU A 23 -2.91 -15.47 8.25
CA LEU A 23 -4.07 -14.57 8.19
C LEU A 23 -4.25 -13.93 6.80
N GLN A 24 -3.36 -14.20 5.84
CA GLN A 24 -3.44 -13.63 4.50
C GLN A 24 -4.04 -14.59 3.48
N ASN A 25 -4.36 -15.82 3.87
CA ASN A 25 -4.96 -16.85 3.02
C ASN A 25 -6.44 -16.60 2.65
N LEU A 26 -7.06 -15.53 3.19
CA LEU A 26 -8.47 -15.15 3.02
C LEU A 26 -9.49 -16.13 3.65
N GLU A 27 -9.03 -17.11 4.39
CA GLU A 27 -9.89 -18.10 5.09
C GLU A 27 -10.07 -17.77 6.56
N SER A 28 -9.05 -17.15 7.17
CA SER A 28 -9.04 -16.78 8.59
C SER A 28 -9.13 -15.27 8.77
N CYS A 29 -10.12 -14.81 9.54
CA CYS A 29 -10.34 -13.39 9.79
C CYS A 29 -10.31 -13.01 11.27
N ASN A 30 -9.98 -13.94 12.19
CA ASN A 30 -10.00 -13.69 13.62
C ASN A 30 -8.84 -14.40 14.32
N GLY A 31 -7.81 -13.67 14.69
CA GLY A 31 -6.64 -14.19 15.34
C GLY A 31 -5.41 -13.30 15.20
N ALA A 32 -4.28 -13.80 15.67
CA ALA A 32 -2.98 -13.14 15.59
C ALA A 32 -1.98 -14.00 14.81
N GLN A 33 -1.17 -13.37 14.02
CA GLN A 33 -0.12 -13.98 13.21
C GLN A 33 1.22 -13.27 13.46
N ARG A 34 2.33 -14.02 13.40
CA ARG A 34 3.65 -13.41 13.26
C ARG A 34 3.71 -12.64 11.96
N ALA A 35 4.05 -11.34 12.03
CA ALA A 35 4.02 -10.49 10.87
C ALA A 35 4.95 -11.00 9.76
N LEU A 36 4.44 -11.10 8.55
CA LEU A 36 5.23 -11.34 7.36
C LEU A 36 5.95 -10.05 6.97
N ARG A 37 7.19 -10.18 6.55
CA ARG A 37 8.04 -9.05 6.17
C ARG A 37 8.43 -9.14 4.71
N THR A 38 8.38 -8.01 4.02
CA THR A 38 8.92 -7.86 2.66
C THR A 38 10.38 -7.40 2.70
N ILE A 39 11.17 -8.09 3.54
CA ILE A 39 12.60 -7.87 3.74
C ILE A 39 13.29 -9.23 3.62
N SER A 40 14.36 -9.31 2.85
CA SER A 40 15.19 -10.51 2.74
C SER A 40 16.03 -10.75 4.00
N LEU A 41 16.64 -11.93 4.11
CA LEU A 41 17.50 -12.29 5.25
C LEU A 41 18.74 -11.41 5.38
N ASP A 42 19.17 -10.79 4.29
CA ASP A 42 20.30 -9.84 4.24
C ASP A 42 19.86 -8.36 4.41
N GLY A 43 18.60 -8.14 4.87
CA GLY A 43 18.09 -6.81 5.19
C GLY A 43 17.65 -5.97 3.99
N GLN A 44 17.53 -6.54 2.80
CA GLN A 44 17.13 -5.82 1.59
C GLN A 44 15.60 -5.81 1.43
N ARG A 45 15.05 -4.66 1.05
CA ARG A 45 13.64 -4.53 0.70
C ARG A 45 13.29 -5.45 -0.49
N GLN A 46 12.17 -6.14 -0.37
CA GLN A 46 11.65 -7.04 -1.39
C GLN A 46 10.36 -6.45 -1.97
N ASP A 47 10.49 -5.60 -2.95
CA ASP A 47 9.38 -4.99 -3.68
C ASP A 47 9.30 -5.52 -5.13
N THR A 48 8.31 -5.05 -5.87
CA THR A 48 8.10 -5.45 -7.26
C THR A 48 9.24 -4.98 -8.18
N ALA A 49 9.85 -3.84 -7.89
CA ALA A 49 11.01 -3.39 -8.66
C ALA A 49 12.19 -4.36 -8.48
N SER A 50 12.54 -4.67 -7.23
CA SER A 50 13.68 -5.54 -6.91
C SER A 50 13.47 -6.98 -7.35
N ARG A 51 12.23 -7.50 -7.28
CA ARG A 51 11.92 -8.91 -7.53
C ARG A 51 11.41 -9.23 -8.91
N TYR A 52 10.81 -8.26 -9.60
CA TYR A 52 10.26 -8.48 -10.95
C TYR A 52 11.00 -7.68 -12.02
N LEU A 53 11.14 -6.37 -11.80
CA LEU A 53 11.63 -5.49 -12.86
C LEU A 53 13.15 -5.59 -13.06
N HIS A 54 13.92 -5.41 -11.99
CA HIS A 54 15.39 -5.38 -12.10
C HIS A 54 15.97 -6.69 -12.65
N PRO A 55 15.53 -7.89 -12.24
CA PRO A 55 16.02 -9.13 -12.84
C PRO A 55 15.77 -9.17 -14.35
N LYS A 56 14.61 -8.73 -14.82
CA LYS A 56 14.25 -8.73 -16.25
C LYS A 56 15.03 -7.69 -17.08
N LEU A 57 15.41 -6.58 -16.45
CA LEU A 57 16.24 -5.57 -17.10
C LEU A 57 17.71 -6.02 -17.25
N HIS A 58 18.17 -6.94 -16.39
CA HIS A 58 19.56 -7.37 -16.34
C HIS A 58 19.84 -8.76 -16.93
N ASP A 59 18.80 -9.53 -17.26
CA ASP A 59 18.95 -10.91 -17.76
C ASP A 59 19.23 -11.03 -19.26
N ASN A 60 19.23 -9.90 -19.99
CA ASN A 60 19.38 -9.81 -21.45
C ASN A 60 18.32 -10.58 -22.27
N SER A 61 17.31 -11.14 -21.63
CA SER A 61 16.26 -11.93 -22.27
C SER A 61 15.03 -11.12 -22.65
N HIS A 62 14.98 -9.85 -22.24
CA HIS A 62 13.84 -8.96 -22.40
C HIS A 62 14.20 -7.68 -23.19
N PRO A 63 14.68 -7.76 -24.43
CA PRO A 63 15.16 -6.58 -25.20
C PRO A 63 14.04 -5.59 -25.54
N ASN A 64 12.77 -5.99 -25.43
CA ASN A 64 11.61 -5.14 -25.69
C ASN A 64 11.02 -4.51 -24.40
N LEU A 65 11.65 -4.73 -23.24
CA LEU A 65 11.25 -4.11 -22.00
C LEU A 65 11.98 -2.77 -21.85
N HIS A 66 11.21 -1.68 -21.90
CA HIS A 66 11.71 -0.32 -21.75
C HIS A 66 11.07 0.35 -20.54
N VAL A 67 11.86 0.96 -19.69
CA VAL A 67 11.40 1.70 -18.51
C VAL A 67 11.80 3.16 -18.65
N VAL A 68 10.83 4.05 -18.57
CA VAL A 68 11.06 5.49 -18.61
C VAL A 68 10.75 6.05 -17.23
N VAL A 69 11.80 6.34 -16.47
CA VAL A 69 11.73 6.91 -15.12
C VAL A 69 11.63 8.44 -15.15
N GLU A 70 11.38 9.05 -13.98
CA GLU A 70 11.28 10.52 -13.82
C GLU A 70 10.32 11.16 -14.81
N SER A 71 9.29 10.45 -15.18
CA SER A 71 8.32 10.87 -16.18
C SER A 71 6.90 10.91 -15.61
N GLN A 72 6.15 11.89 -16.04
CA GLN A 72 4.74 12.07 -15.68
C GLN A 72 3.87 11.80 -16.90
N VAL A 73 2.98 10.82 -16.81
CA VAL A 73 1.93 10.63 -17.80
C VAL A 73 0.91 11.76 -17.67
N ILE A 74 0.61 12.41 -18.77
CA ILE A 74 -0.37 13.50 -18.85
C ILE A 74 -1.76 12.91 -19.10
N ARG A 75 -1.88 12.09 -20.18
CA ARG A 75 -3.15 11.48 -20.56
C ARG A 75 -2.95 10.24 -21.44
N VAL A 76 -3.97 9.44 -21.54
CA VAL A 76 -4.15 8.41 -22.56
C VAL A 76 -4.66 9.07 -23.82
N LEU A 77 -4.15 8.66 -24.96
CA LEU A 77 -4.64 9.09 -26.27
C LEU A 77 -5.68 8.11 -26.75
N VAL A 78 -6.85 8.62 -27.10
CA VAL A 78 -7.98 7.83 -27.57
C VAL A 78 -8.31 8.27 -29.00
N ASP A 79 -8.53 7.31 -29.86
CA ASP A 79 -8.93 7.51 -31.23
C ASP A 79 -9.97 6.43 -31.57
N ASP A 80 -11.14 6.84 -32.03
CA ASP A 80 -12.27 5.96 -32.37
C ASP A 80 -12.58 4.94 -31.25
N ASP A 81 -12.81 5.47 -30.02
CA ASP A 81 -13.08 4.71 -28.78
C ASP A 81 -11.98 3.71 -28.38
N ARG A 82 -10.81 3.83 -28.95
CA ARG A 82 -9.68 2.95 -28.68
C ARG A 82 -8.49 3.70 -28.10
N ALA A 83 -7.88 3.17 -27.06
CA ALA A 83 -6.62 3.68 -26.53
C ALA A 83 -5.48 3.37 -27.52
N VAL A 84 -4.87 4.43 -28.09
CA VAL A 84 -3.84 4.33 -29.14
C VAL A 84 -2.44 4.75 -28.64
N GLY A 85 -2.32 5.20 -27.42
CA GLY A 85 -1.04 5.61 -26.85
C GLY A 85 -1.16 6.42 -25.55
N VAL A 86 -0.05 6.98 -25.13
CA VAL A 86 0.02 7.88 -24.00
C VAL A 86 0.84 9.12 -24.33
N GLU A 87 0.43 10.25 -23.78
CA GLU A 87 1.20 11.49 -23.75
C GLU A 87 1.86 11.64 -22.38
N PHE A 88 3.13 11.92 -22.37
CA PHE A 88 3.91 12.07 -21.15
C PHE A 88 4.99 13.15 -21.29
N ARG A 89 5.52 13.62 -20.18
CA ARG A 89 6.64 14.57 -20.13
C ARG A 89 7.60 14.18 -19.02
N ARG A 90 8.76 14.83 -18.96
CA ARG A 90 9.61 14.76 -17.78
C ARG A 90 8.87 15.29 -16.55
N ASN A 91 9.04 14.63 -15.41
CA ASN A 91 8.40 15.07 -14.17
C ASN A 91 9.13 16.30 -13.61
N PRO A 92 8.44 17.45 -13.48
CA PRO A 92 9.08 18.68 -12.98
C PRO A 92 9.65 18.58 -11.57
N LEU A 93 9.19 17.62 -10.76
CA LEU A 93 9.72 17.40 -9.40
C LEU A 93 11.18 16.94 -9.42
N PHE A 94 11.56 16.16 -10.44
CA PHE A 94 12.92 15.62 -10.58
C PHE A 94 13.81 16.42 -11.54
N ASN A 95 13.20 17.29 -12.37
CA ASN A 95 13.90 18.02 -13.44
C ASN A 95 13.75 19.54 -13.26
N LYS A 96 14.09 20.05 -12.07
CA LYS A 96 14.03 21.49 -11.77
C LYS A 96 15.06 22.26 -12.61
N GLY A 97 14.59 23.30 -13.30
CA GLY A 97 15.44 24.18 -14.09
C GLY A 97 15.74 23.72 -15.53
N ASP A 98 15.23 22.58 -15.96
CA ASP A 98 15.31 22.13 -17.35
C ASP A 98 14.10 22.61 -18.14
N GLU A 99 14.25 23.65 -18.97
CA GLU A 99 13.17 24.18 -19.82
C GLU A 99 12.64 23.12 -20.81
N THR A 100 13.44 22.12 -21.17
CA THR A 100 13.01 21.03 -22.05
C THR A 100 12.09 20.04 -21.31
N SER A 101 12.01 20.13 -20.00
CA SER A 101 11.16 19.27 -19.15
C SER A 101 9.67 19.47 -19.44
N SER A 102 9.26 20.63 -19.98
CA SER A 102 7.88 20.96 -20.33
C SER A 102 7.40 20.31 -21.63
N ARG A 103 8.31 19.79 -22.48
CA ARG A 103 7.93 19.23 -23.78
C ARG A 103 7.23 17.88 -23.64
N ASN A 104 6.00 17.83 -24.12
CA ASN A 104 5.23 16.59 -24.17
C ASN A 104 5.79 15.66 -25.26
N ARG A 105 5.77 14.37 -24.96
CA ARG A 105 6.18 13.26 -25.83
C ARG A 105 5.03 12.27 -25.95
N VAL A 106 5.01 11.51 -27.02
CA VAL A 106 3.97 10.50 -27.28
C VAL A 106 4.62 9.14 -27.53
N VAL A 107 4.04 8.12 -26.89
CA VAL A 107 4.32 6.72 -27.20
C VAL A 107 3.02 6.08 -27.68
N LYS A 108 3.07 5.47 -28.86
CA LYS A 108 1.91 4.75 -29.44
C LYS A 108 1.83 3.34 -28.92
N ALA A 109 0.62 2.88 -28.64
CA ALA A 109 0.31 1.51 -28.23
C ALA A 109 -0.32 0.75 -29.41
N ARG A 110 0.19 -0.46 -29.68
CA ARG A 110 -0.35 -1.33 -30.74
C ARG A 110 -1.47 -2.25 -30.27
N LYS A 111 -1.48 -2.59 -28.97
CA LYS A 111 -2.45 -3.54 -28.41
C LYS A 111 -3.23 -2.96 -27.23
N THR A 112 -2.54 -2.56 -26.16
CA THR A 112 -3.17 -2.22 -24.90
C THR A 112 -2.40 -1.09 -24.21
N VAL A 113 -3.12 -0.21 -23.53
CA VAL A 113 -2.59 0.74 -22.54
C VAL A 113 -3.09 0.27 -21.16
N VAL A 114 -2.16 0.09 -20.22
CA VAL A 114 -2.49 -0.25 -18.82
C VAL A 114 -2.22 0.98 -17.97
N VAL A 115 -3.22 1.44 -17.26
CA VAL A 115 -3.11 2.57 -16.33
C VAL A 115 -3.09 2.04 -14.91
N SER A 116 -1.98 2.22 -14.20
CA SER A 116 -1.75 1.73 -12.83
C SER A 116 -1.10 2.83 -11.99
N CYS A 117 -1.74 4.00 -11.92
CA CYS A 117 -1.20 5.19 -11.28
C CYS A 117 -1.64 5.34 -9.81
N GLY A 118 -2.21 4.28 -9.23
CA GLY A 118 -2.77 4.26 -7.88
C GLY A 118 -4.19 4.84 -7.80
N ALA A 119 -4.79 4.72 -6.61
CA ALA A 119 -6.19 5.11 -6.38
C ALA A 119 -6.46 6.59 -6.68
N LEU A 120 -5.51 7.46 -6.39
CA LEU A 120 -5.62 8.89 -6.66
C LEU A 120 -5.11 9.28 -8.05
N GLY A 121 -4.09 8.60 -8.58
CA GLY A 121 -3.47 8.97 -9.84
C GLY A 121 -4.19 8.46 -11.07
N THR A 122 -4.76 7.27 -11.01
CA THR A 122 -5.48 6.67 -12.14
C THR A 122 -6.70 7.49 -12.59
N PRO A 123 -7.61 7.93 -11.68
CA PRO A 123 -8.71 8.81 -12.07
C PRO A 123 -8.23 10.11 -12.73
N LEU A 124 -7.19 10.75 -12.19
CA LEU A 124 -6.63 11.97 -12.76
C LEU A 124 -6.13 11.80 -14.20
N VAL A 125 -5.49 10.66 -14.49
CA VAL A 125 -5.03 10.35 -15.86
C VAL A 125 -6.21 10.13 -16.78
N LEU A 126 -7.23 9.39 -16.33
CA LEU A 126 -8.43 9.10 -17.12
C LEU A 126 -9.23 10.37 -17.39
N GLU A 127 -9.49 11.20 -16.39
CA GLU A 127 -10.22 12.46 -16.55
C GLU A 127 -9.50 13.43 -17.49
N ARG A 128 -8.17 13.58 -17.36
CA ARG A 128 -7.37 14.38 -18.33
C ARG A 128 -7.43 13.83 -19.76
N SER A 129 -7.79 12.57 -19.91
CA SER A 129 -7.97 11.92 -21.20
C SER A 129 -9.38 12.08 -21.78
N GLY A 130 -10.28 12.78 -21.06
CA GLY A 130 -11.69 12.90 -21.45
C GLY A 130 -12.54 11.69 -21.08
N LEU A 131 -12.04 10.82 -20.20
CA LEU A 131 -12.70 9.59 -19.75
C LEU A 131 -13.16 9.79 -18.31
N GLY A 132 -14.43 10.13 -18.07
CA GLY A 132 -14.90 10.45 -16.73
C GLY A 132 -16.35 10.92 -16.68
N ASP A 133 -16.73 11.47 -15.53
CA ASP A 133 -18.03 12.10 -15.35
C ASP A 133 -18.12 13.39 -16.19
N PRO A 134 -19.14 13.53 -17.06
CA PRO A 134 -19.29 14.70 -17.91
C PRO A 134 -19.28 16.04 -17.15
N ALA A 135 -19.90 16.10 -15.97
CA ALA A 135 -19.96 17.33 -15.18
C ALA A 135 -18.60 17.68 -14.54
N VAL A 136 -17.79 16.68 -14.20
CA VAL A 136 -16.43 16.89 -13.71
C VAL A 136 -15.53 17.39 -14.85
N LEU A 137 -15.62 16.78 -16.01
CA LEU A 137 -14.82 17.15 -17.19
C LEU A 137 -15.16 18.55 -17.69
N GLU A 138 -16.45 18.89 -17.74
CA GLU A 138 -16.92 20.23 -18.12
C GLU A 138 -16.34 21.30 -17.20
N ARG A 139 -16.41 21.12 -15.88
CA ARG A 139 -15.82 22.06 -14.90
C ARG A 139 -14.30 22.20 -15.05
N ALA A 140 -13.63 21.12 -15.45
CA ALA A 140 -12.20 21.11 -15.68
C ALA A 140 -11.78 21.64 -17.06
N GLY A 141 -12.74 21.96 -17.94
CA GLY A 141 -12.46 22.38 -19.31
C GLY A 141 -11.85 21.27 -20.17
N VAL A 142 -12.11 20.01 -19.85
CA VAL A 142 -11.62 18.85 -20.59
C VAL A 142 -12.73 18.33 -21.52
N PRO A 143 -12.47 18.22 -22.82
CA PRO A 143 -13.45 17.65 -23.75
C PRO A 143 -13.82 16.22 -23.40
N LEU A 144 -15.12 15.92 -23.38
CA LEU A 144 -15.61 14.58 -23.14
C LEU A 144 -15.28 13.67 -24.34
N VAL A 145 -14.62 12.54 -24.08
CA VAL A 145 -14.37 11.48 -25.05
C VAL A 145 -15.33 10.30 -24.78
N VAL A 146 -15.35 9.78 -23.56
CA VAL A 146 -16.27 8.71 -23.16
C VAL A 146 -16.85 9.04 -21.76
N SER A 147 -18.18 8.95 -21.63
CA SER A 147 -18.85 9.12 -20.35
C SER A 147 -18.63 7.91 -19.45
N LEU A 148 -17.89 8.09 -18.38
CA LEU A 148 -17.56 7.09 -17.36
C LEU A 148 -17.79 7.69 -15.95
N PRO A 149 -19.05 7.80 -15.51
CA PRO A 149 -19.36 8.52 -14.26
C PRO A 149 -18.80 7.86 -12.99
N GLY A 150 -18.36 6.62 -13.04
CA GLY A 150 -17.70 5.94 -11.91
C GLY A 150 -16.23 6.32 -11.72
N VAL A 151 -15.60 7.01 -12.66
CA VAL A 151 -14.19 7.42 -12.53
C VAL A 151 -14.07 8.50 -11.46
N GLY A 152 -13.18 8.27 -10.49
CA GLY A 152 -12.93 9.20 -9.38
C GLY A 152 -13.99 9.17 -8.26
N HIS A 153 -14.99 8.31 -8.37
CA HIS A 153 -16.01 8.10 -7.36
C HIS A 153 -15.67 6.92 -6.44
N GLU A 154 -16.42 6.82 -5.33
CA GLU A 154 -16.33 5.71 -4.35
C GLU A 154 -14.90 5.47 -3.83
N TYR A 155 -14.18 6.56 -3.55
CA TYR A 155 -12.88 6.45 -2.91
C TYR A 155 -13.04 5.93 -1.49
N GLU A 156 -12.41 4.79 -1.21
CA GLU A 156 -12.37 4.18 0.11
C GLU A 156 -10.92 4.04 0.58
N ASP A 157 -10.69 4.21 1.88
CA ASP A 157 -9.40 4.00 2.50
C ASP A 157 -9.57 3.46 3.92
N HIS A 158 -8.51 2.87 4.47
CA HIS A 158 -8.50 2.37 5.83
C HIS A 158 -8.49 3.52 6.84
N GLN A 159 -9.35 3.41 7.86
CA GLN A 159 -9.31 4.29 9.01
C GLN A 159 -8.14 3.87 9.91
N LEU A 160 -7.08 4.67 9.94
CA LEU A 160 -5.91 4.41 10.77
C LEU A 160 -5.98 5.23 12.06
N ASN A 161 -5.97 4.55 13.20
CA ASN A 161 -5.85 5.16 14.51
C ASN A 161 -4.55 4.67 15.18
N VAL A 162 -3.78 5.59 15.70
CA VAL A 162 -2.53 5.27 16.42
C VAL A 162 -2.74 5.53 17.90
N TYR A 163 -2.47 4.52 18.72
CA TYR A 163 -2.57 4.58 20.16
C TYR A 163 -1.16 4.41 20.77
N PRO A 164 -0.49 5.49 21.16
CA PRO A 164 0.84 5.40 21.77
C PRO A 164 0.75 4.90 23.21
N TYR A 165 1.61 3.96 23.56
CA TYR A 165 1.75 3.43 24.90
C TYR A 165 3.19 3.57 25.37
N ARG A 166 3.39 3.92 26.65
CA ARG A 166 4.71 3.85 27.27
C ARG A 166 5.07 2.38 27.47
N SER A 167 6.20 1.97 26.93
CA SER A 167 6.72 0.61 27.05
C SER A 167 7.80 0.51 28.12
N SER A 168 8.00 -0.69 28.68
CA SER A 168 9.13 -1.07 29.51
C SER A 168 10.19 -1.86 28.72
N LEU A 169 10.11 -1.84 27.38
CA LEU A 169 11.12 -2.47 26.54
C LEU A 169 12.45 -1.72 26.63
N ASP A 170 13.53 -2.47 26.51
CA ASP A 170 14.85 -1.89 26.38
C ASP A 170 15.03 -1.23 25.00
N PRO A 171 15.90 -0.22 24.86
CA PRO A 171 16.13 0.45 23.58
C PRO A 171 16.48 -0.51 22.41
N GLU A 172 17.18 -1.61 22.71
CA GLU A 172 17.54 -2.63 21.73
C GLU A 172 16.34 -3.48 21.25
N ASP A 173 15.24 -3.44 21.97
CA ASP A 173 13.98 -4.10 21.62
C ASP A 173 13.04 -3.16 20.85
N THR A 174 13.50 -1.95 20.46
CA THR A 174 12.73 -0.93 19.74
C THR A 174 13.54 -0.31 18.60
N LEU A 175 12.87 0.35 17.65
CA LEU A 175 13.53 1.17 16.64
C LEU A 175 13.87 2.61 17.11
N ASP A 176 13.49 2.99 18.32
CA ASP A 176 13.70 4.33 18.87
C ASP A 176 15.16 4.78 18.81
N ALA A 177 16.09 3.88 19.10
CA ALA A 177 17.51 4.20 19.07
C ALA A 177 18.01 4.48 17.65
N LEU A 178 17.47 3.78 16.67
CA LEU A 178 17.79 3.95 15.24
C LEU A 178 17.15 5.23 14.69
N VAL A 179 15.84 5.39 14.88
CA VAL A 179 15.05 6.53 14.38
C VAL A 179 15.47 7.83 15.07
N GLY A 180 15.77 7.77 16.37
CA GLY A 180 16.25 8.90 17.16
C GLY A 180 17.73 9.28 16.93
N GLY A 181 18.41 8.62 15.99
CA GLY A 181 19.80 8.92 15.62
C GLY A 181 20.82 8.58 16.71
N ARG A 182 20.48 7.72 17.67
CA ARG A 182 21.38 7.29 18.75
C ARG A 182 22.30 6.13 18.35
N LEU A 183 22.02 5.47 17.23
CA LEU A 183 22.85 4.40 16.68
C LEU A 183 23.64 4.89 15.47
N ASP A 184 24.87 4.42 15.34
CA ASP A 184 25.70 4.67 14.14
C ASP A 184 25.24 3.76 13.00
N VAL A 185 24.46 4.31 12.08
CA VAL A 185 23.93 3.61 10.91
C VAL A 185 25.06 3.05 10.03
N GLY A 186 26.19 3.76 9.93
CA GLY A 186 27.36 3.31 9.16
C GLY A 186 27.94 2.02 9.75
N ALA A 187 28.12 1.98 11.07
CA ALA A 187 28.57 0.78 11.76
C ALA A 187 27.57 -0.38 11.65
N LEU A 188 26.27 -0.10 11.75
CA LEU A 188 25.22 -1.12 11.56
C LEU A 188 25.30 -1.77 10.17
N ILE A 189 25.48 -0.96 9.12
CA ILE A 189 25.59 -1.44 7.75
C ILE A 189 26.87 -2.30 7.57
N GLN A 190 28.01 -1.81 8.08
CA GLN A 190 29.29 -2.54 8.00
C GLN A 190 29.22 -3.89 8.71
N ASN A 191 28.58 -3.94 9.87
CA ASN A 191 28.45 -5.15 10.68
C ASN A 191 27.28 -6.04 10.25
N LYS A 192 26.49 -5.63 9.24
CA LYS A 192 25.26 -6.32 8.82
C LYS A 192 24.34 -6.61 10.00
N ASP A 193 24.13 -5.60 10.83
CA ASP A 193 23.34 -5.76 12.05
C ASP A 193 21.90 -6.16 11.74
N LYS A 194 21.37 -7.09 12.54
CA LYS A 194 20.01 -7.63 12.37
C LYS A 194 18.90 -6.57 12.47
N ILE A 195 19.16 -5.46 13.13
CA ILE A 195 18.18 -4.36 13.28
C ILE A 195 17.80 -3.76 11.91
N LEU A 196 18.72 -3.80 10.93
CA LEU A 196 18.45 -3.31 9.56
C LEU A 196 17.42 -4.16 8.82
N GLY A 197 17.23 -5.41 9.21
CA GLY A 197 16.22 -6.31 8.67
C GLY A 197 14.90 -6.33 9.47
N TRP A 198 14.74 -5.42 10.41
CA TRP A 198 13.57 -5.36 11.27
C TRP A 198 12.76 -4.08 11.01
N ASN A 199 11.45 -4.22 10.88
CA ASN A 199 10.52 -3.11 10.64
C ASN A 199 9.67 -2.74 11.87
N ALA A 200 10.04 -3.23 13.05
CA ALA A 200 9.33 -3.06 14.32
C ALA A 200 7.87 -3.56 14.36
N MET A 201 7.36 -4.10 13.27
CA MET A 201 6.02 -4.67 13.21
C MET A 201 6.14 -6.20 13.29
N ASP A 202 5.96 -6.75 14.48
CA ASP A 202 6.24 -8.16 14.75
C ASP A 202 5.00 -9.06 14.69
N VAL A 203 3.82 -8.48 14.86
CA VAL A 203 2.54 -9.21 14.89
C VAL A 203 1.50 -8.46 14.07
N THR A 204 0.67 -9.21 13.39
CA THR A 204 -0.56 -8.71 12.75
C THR A 204 -1.75 -9.45 13.34
N CYS A 205 -2.76 -8.72 13.77
CA CYS A 205 -4.02 -9.30 14.21
C CYS A 205 -5.13 -8.89 13.26
N LYS A 206 -6.01 -9.83 12.95
CA LYS A 206 -7.35 -9.53 12.42
C LYS A 206 -8.34 -9.86 13.53
N LEU A 207 -9.24 -8.95 13.81
CA LEU A 207 -10.13 -9.08 14.96
C LEU A 207 -11.59 -8.99 14.51
N ARG A 208 -12.38 -9.93 15.06
CA ARG A 208 -13.81 -9.98 14.94
C ARG A 208 -14.40 -10.11 16.33
N PRO A 209 -15.25 -9.18 16.81
CA PRO A 209 -15.82 -9.25 18.13
C PRO A 209 -16.76 -10.45 18.27
N ASN A 210 -16.87 -10.98 19.48
CA ASN A 210 -17.86 -11.97 19.83
C ASN A 210 -19.23 -11.32 20.13
N LYS A 211 -20.26 -12.11 20.40
CA LYS A 211 -21.61 -11.60 20.67
C LYS A 211 -21.69 -10.72 21.91
N GLU A 212 -20.89 -11.00 22.93
CA GLU A 212 -20.85 -10.25 24.18
C GLU A 212 -20.20 -8.88 23.94
N ASP A 213 -19.11 -8.84 23.18
CA ASP A 213 -18.45 -7.59 22.77
C ASP A 213 -19.40 -6.71 21.96
N ILE A 214 -20.13 -7.28 21.00
CA ILE A 214 -21.09 -6.57 20.15
C ILE A 214 -22.20 -5.95 21.01
N ALA A 215 -22.74 -6.73 21.94
CA ALA A 215 -23.78 -6.25 22.85
C ALA A 215 -23.26 -5.12 23.75
N ALA A 216 -22.04 -5.22 24.25
CA ALA A 216 -21.40 -4.21 25.09
C ALA A 216 -21.17 -2.88 24.36
N LEU A 217 -20.97 -2.89 23.03
CA LEU A 217 -20.82 -1.70 22.19
C LEU A 217 -22.14 -0.97 21.91
N GLY A 218 -23.27 -1.59 22.27
CA GLY A 218 -24.59 -0.96 22.28
C GLY A 218 -25.37 -1.06 20.98
N PRO A 219 -26.61 -0.57 20.97
CA PRO A 219 -27.58 -0.86 19.89
C PRO A 219 -27.22 -0.22 18.54
N ALA A 220 -26.54 0.90 18.53
CA ALA A 220 -26.09 1.52 17.28
C ALA A 220 -25.03 0.68 16.57
N PHE A 221 -24.10 0.11 17.35
CA PHE A 221 -23.11 -0.81 16.83
C PHE A 221 -23.72 -2.13 16.36
N GLN A 222 -24.63 -2.69 17.16
CA GLN A 222 -25.36 -3.90 16.78
C GLN A 222 -26.06 -3.75 15.43
N LYS A 223 -26.74 -2.63 15.19
CA LYS A 223 -27.40 -2.36 13.91
C LYS A 223 -26.44 -2.31 12.73
N ALA A 224 -25.26 -1.70 12.91
CA ALA A 224 -24.23 -1.66 11.88
C ALA A 224 -23.61 -3.05 11.66
N TRP A 225 -23.41 -3.79 12.73
CA TRP A 225 -22.90 -5.16 12.67
C TRP A 225 -23.82 -6.09 11.87
N ASP A 226 -25.12 -6.08 12.17
CA ASP A 226 -26.14 -6.90 11.49
C ASP A 226 -26.20 -6.61 9.99
N ARG A 227 -26.04 -5.33 9.64
CA ARG A 227 -26.06 -4.89 8.24
C ARG A 227 -24.79 -5.27 7.47
N ASP A 228 -23.61 -5.09 8.07
CA ASP A 228 -22.34 -5.05 7.33
C ASP A 228 -21.43 -6.27 7.58
N PHE A 229 -21.62 -6.98 8.70
CA PHE A 229 -20.69 -7.99 9.17
C PHE A 229 -21.31 -9.34 9.51
N GLU A 230 -22.55 -9.40 10.00
CA GLU A 230 -23.17 -10.63 10.50
C GLU A 230 -23.19 -11.72 9.42
N GLN A 231 -23.57 -11.35 8.20
CA GLN A 231 -23.70 -12.25 7.06
C GLN A 231 -22.38 -12.45 6.28
N VAL A 232 -21.26 -11.87 6.74
CA VAL A 232 -19.95 -11.95 6.09
C VAL A 232 -18.92 -12.42 7.11
N PRO A 233 -18.90 -13.72 7.44
CA PRO A 233 -18.11 -14.25 8.55
C PRO A 233 -16.58 -14.16 8.34
N ASP A 234 -16.12 -14.01 7.12
CA ASP A 234 -14.72 -13.84 6.72
C ASP A 234 -14.24 -12.38 6.71
N ARG A 235 -15.14 -11.42 7.04
CA ARG A 235 -14.76 -10.00 7.14
C ARG A 235 -14.31 -9.65 8.55
N PRO A 236 -13.04 -9.27 8.77
CA PRO A 236 -12.59 -8.73 10.07
C PRO A 236 -13.16 -7.33 10.29
N LEU A 237 -13.42 -6.98 11.55
CA LEU A 237 -13.81 -5.62 11.93
C LEU A 237 -12.61 -4.68 11.94
N ALA A 238 -11.48 -5.15 12.45
CA ALA A 238 -10.28 -4.33 12.61
C ALA A 238 -9.02 -5.16 12.40
N MET A 239 -7.95 -4.46 12.00
CA MET A 239 -6.59 -4.98 12.05
C MET A 239 -5.80 -4.21 13.11
N ILE A 240 -5.02 -4.91 13.91
CA ILE A 240 -4.13 -4.32 14.91
C ILE A 240 -2.70 -4.79 14.62
N ASN A 241 -1.81 -3.82 14.48
CA ASN A 241 -0.41 -4.06 14.26
C ASN A 241 0.38 -3.29 15.34
N PRO A 242 0.93 -3.96 16.34
CA PRO A 242 1.81 -3.30 17.28
C PRO A 242 3.12 -2.92 16.59
N VAL A 243 3.58 -1.71 16.84
CA VAL A 243 4.83 -1.16 16.32
C VAL A 243 5.71 -0.78 17.49
N ASN A 244 6.94 -1.28 17.50
CA ASN A 244 7.94 -1.01 18.53
C ASN A 244 8.88 0.12 18.08
N GLY A 245 8.46 1.35 18.34
CA GLY A 245 9.19 2.53 17.94
C GLY A 245 8.87 3.74 18.80
#